data_7d8ad8fb3514d6463419d9d22f39319b
#
_entry.id   7d8ad8fb3514d6463419d9d22f39319b
#
_cell.length_a   1.000
_cell.length_b   1.000
_cell.length_c   1.000
_cell.angle_alpha   90.00
_cell.angle_beta   90.00
_cell.angle_gamma   90.00
#
_symmetry.space_group_name_H-M   'P 1'
#
loop_
_entity.id
_entity.type
_entity.pdbx_description
1 polymer ?
#
loop_
_entity_poly.entity_id
_entity_poly.type
_entity_poly.pdbx_seq_one_letter_code
_entity_poly.pdbx_strand_id
1 'polypeptide(L)'
;MIEAQNLTKRYGQRLAVDNVSFKIKTGKVTGFLGPNGAGKSTTLRLMLGLDMGTGLTLFDGKLLHEHPQPSRVVGILLEAKAFHPTRTAREHLRVLAAAGDVPLARVDEVLDMVGLTAVAKNRPGKFSLGMSQRLGIAAALLGDPKYLLLDEPANGLDPEGIAWLRDFLKHYASRGKGVFVSSHLLSEMSQLADNIVVIGRGKLIADTSVEALLSDKGRSGTFVRTSKISAFKKVLKQAGYEVTESNGGLIVAGVKPEVIGKLAYEAGVPVSELSPHGASLEEAFLELTATSGEYHGKTGGKKS
;
A
#
# COMPACT_ATOMS: atom_id res chain seq x y z
N MET A 1 12.98 -7.97 12.34
CA MET A 1 12.96 -7.56 10.93
C MET A 1 12.59 -8.75 10.07
N ILE A 2 11.73 -8.59 9.05
CA ILE A 2 11.53 -9.60 8.01
C ILE A 2 12.48 -9.31 6.86
N GLU A 3 13.10 -10.35 6.31
CA GLU A 3 14.02 -10.26 5.17
C GLU A 3 13.60 -11.27 4.10
N ALA A 4 13.04 -10.76 3.01
CA ALA A 4 12.78 -11.52 1.79
C ALA A 4 14.07 -11.52 0.95
N GLN A 5 14.53 -12.70 0.52
CA GLN A 5 15.78 -12.86 -0.19
C GLN A 5 15.58 -13.71 -1.46
N ASN A 6 15.79 -13.08 -2.61
CA ASN A 6 15.82 -13.69 -3.94
C ASN A 6 14.56 -14.52 -4.27
N LEU A 7 13.39 -14.04 -3.84
CA LEU A 7 12.14 -14.74 -4.04
C LEU A 7 11.83 -14.87 -5.53
N THR A 8 11.61 -16.10 -6.00
CA THR A 8 11.28 -16.36 -7.40
C THR A 8 10.20 -17.41 -7.53
N LYS A 9 9.17 -17.15 -8.36
CA LYS A 9 8.07 -18.05 -8.64
C LYS A 9 7.73 -18.08 -10.11
N ARG A 10 7.60 -19.30 -10.61
CA ARG A 10 7.16 -19.55 -12.00
C ARG A 10 5.87 -20.40 -11.98
N TYR A 11 4.90 -20.01 -12.79
CA TYR A 11 3.72 -20.79 -13.10
C TYR A 11 3.78 -21.19 -14.58
N GLY A 12 4.12 -22.43 -14.88
CA GLY A 12 4.41 -22.87 -16.25
C GLY A 12 5.49 -22.01 -16.90
N GLN A 13 5.17 -21.35 -18.01
CA GLN A 13 6.08 -20.45 -18.70
C GLN A 13 6.12 -19.02 -18.11
N ARG A 14 5.14 -18.66 -17.30
CA ARG A 14 5.03 -17.29 -16.74
C ARG A 14 5.88 -17.17 -15.48
N LEU A 15 6.81 -16.21 -15.47
CA LEU A 15 7.56 -15.80 -14.29
C LEU A 15 6.72 -14.78 -13.53
N ALA A 16 6.15 -15.18 -12.39
CA ALA A 16 5.26 -14.36 -11.60
C ALA A 16 5.99 -13.48 -10.58
N VAL A 17 7.12 -13.97 -10.05
CA VAL A 17 8.04 -13.23 -9.17
C VAL A 17 9.45 -13.59 -9.62
N ASP A 18 10.33 -12.60 -9.78
CA ASP A 18 11.65 -12.73 -10.37
C ASP A 18 12.70 -12.06 -9.49
N ASN A 19 13.39 -12.85 -8.68
CA ASN A 19 14.53 -12.45 -7.86
C ASN A 19 14.23 -11.22 -6.96
N VAL A 20 13.09 -11.22 -6.26
CA VAL A 20 12.65 -10.10 -5.43
C VAL A 20 13.27 -10.20 -4.04
N SER A 21 13.95 -9.12 -3.60
CA SER A 21 14.55 -9.00 -2.27
C SER A 21 14.20 -7.65 -1.66
N PHE A 22 13.73 -7.64 -0.39
CA PHE A 22 13.41 -6.42 0.37
C PHE A 22 13.34 -6.71 1.86
N LYS A 23 13.24 -5.64 2.68
CA LYS A 23 13.20 -5.75 4.13
C LYS A 23 12.00 -5.01 4.73
N ILE A 24 11.37 -5.63 5.75
CA ILE A 24 10.28 -5.02 6.51
C ILE A 24 10.77 -4.79 7.93
N LYS A 25 10.77 -3.51 8.35
CA LYS A 25 11.23 -3.08 9.68
C LYS A 25 10.07 -3.08 10.68
N THR A 26 10.36 -3.32 11.95
CA THR A 26 9.44 -3.07 13.06
C THR A 26 9.30 -1.58 13.32
N GLY A 27 8.19 -1.17 13.92
CA GLY A 27 7.89 0.24 14.20
C GLY A 27 7.50 1.05 12.96
N LYS A 28 7.26 0.38 11.83
CA LYS A 28 6.98 1.01 10.55
C LYS A 28 5.86 0.28 9.81
N VAL A 29 5.11 1.03 9.02
CA VAL A 29 4.21 0.50 8.00
C VAL A 29 4.92 0.52 6.65
N THR A 30 5.05 -0.65 6.04
CA THR A 30 5.61 -0.81 4.68
C THR A 30 4.48 -1.13 3.72
N GLY A 31 4.22 -0.26 2.76
CA GLY A 31 3.28 -0.46 1.66
C GLY A 31 3.90 -1.31 0.56
N PHE A 32 3.18 -2.30 0.06
CA PHE A 32 3.59 -3.14 -1.07
C PHE A 32 2.74 -2.81 -2.28
N LEU A 33 3.29 -2.05 -3.20
CA LEU A 33 2.58 -1.42 -4.31
C LEU A 33 2.88 -2.11 -5.64
N GLY A 34 1.88 -2.16 -6.50
CA GLY A 34 2.01 -2.68 -7.85
C GLY A 34 0.65 -2.86 -8.51
N PRO A 35 0.58 -2.83 -9.84
CA PRO A 35 -0.66 -3.08 -10.55
C PRO A 35 -1.20 -4.49 -10.30
N ASN A 36 -2.45 -4.74 -10.69
CA ASN A 36 -3.02 -6.08 -10.63
C ASN A 36 -2.20 -7.03 -11.52
N GLY A 37 -1.91 -8.22 -11.02
CA GLY A 37 -1.06 -9.19 -11.71
C GLY A 37 0.45 -8.95 -11.60
N ALA A 38 0.90 -7.90 -10.89
CA ALA A 38 2.33 -7.61 -10.69
C ALA A 38 3.09 -8.65 -9.85
N GLY A 39 2.38 -9.55 -9.15
CA GLY A 39 2.99 -10.58 -8.31
C GLY A 39 2.85 -10.35 -6.80
N LYS A 40 2.07 -9.36 -6.33
CA LYS A 40 1.92 -9.02 -4.90
C LYS A 40 1.51 -10.22 -4.04
N SER A 41 0.33 -10.79 -4.29
CA SER A 41 -0.17 -11.94 -3.52
C SER A 41 0.74 -13.17 -3.63
N THR A 42 1.35 -13.39 -4.81
CA THR A 42 2.32 -14.47 -5.00
C THR A 42 3.57 -14.25 -4.14
N THR A 43 4.07 -13.03 -4.04
CA THR A 43 5.20 -12.68 -3.18
C THR A 43 4.86 -12.92 -1.71
N LEU A 44 3.69 -12.48 -1.24
CA LEU A 44 3.22 -12.76 0.13
C LEU A 44 3.13 -14.26 0.42
N ARG A 45 2.60 -15.06 -0.52
CA ARG A 45 2.50 -16.51 -0.38
C ARG A 45 3.88 -17.19 -0.34
N LEU A 46 4.83 -16.72 -1.14
CA LEU A 46 6.23 -17.18 -1.10
C LEU A 46 6.89 -16.85 0.25
N MET A 47 6.73 -15.61 0.74
CA MET A 47 7.27 -15.19 2.04
C MET A 47 6.82 -16.09 3.19
N LEU A 48 5.59 -16.59 3.11
CA LEU A 48 4.98 -17.45 4.13
C LEU A 48 5.25 -18.94 3.92
N GLY A 49 5.91 -19.33 2.83
CA GLY A 49 6.13 -20.72 2.46
C GLY A 49 4.85 -21.45 2.02
N LEU A 50 3.79 -20.71 1.65
CA LEU A 50 2.52 -21.28 1.17
C LEU A 50 2.58 -21.71 -0.30
N ASP A 51 3.49 -21.10 -1.06
CA ASP A 51 3.77 -21.46 -2.45
C ASP A 51 5.21 -21.95 -2.58
N MET A 52 5.43 -22.99 -3.37
CA MET A 52 6.78 -23.45 -3.70
C MET A 52 7.43 -22.48 -4.70
N GLY A 53 8.68 -22.12 -4.44
CA GLY A 53 9.51 -21.26 -5.26
C GLY A 53 10.97 -21.37 -4.85
N THR A 54 11.81 -20.42 -5.27
CA THR A 54 13.18 -20.28 -4.81
C THR A 54 13.35 -19.00 -4.00
N GLY A 55 14.47 -18.88 -3.30
CA GLY A 55 14.69 -17.84 -2.31
C GLY A 55 14.17 -18.24 -0.94
N LEU A 56 14.26 -17.33 0.02
CA LEU A 56 13.79 -17.58 1.39
C LEU A 56 13.31 -16.28 2.05
N THR A 57 12.55 -16.43 3.13
CA THR A 57 12.16 -15.31 3.98
C THR A 57 12.52 -15.61 5.43
N LEU A 58 13.27 -14.70 6.03
CA LEU A 58 13.64 -14.78 7.43
C LEU A 58 12.80 -13.84 8.26
N PHE A 59 12.24 -14.35 9.34
CA PHE A 59 11.53 -13.61 10.38
C PHE A 59 12.45 -13.54 11.60
N ASP A 60 13.02 -12.36 11.86
CA ASP A 60 14.03 -12.19 12.92
C ASP A 60 15.20 -13.19 12.83
N GLY A 61 15.68 -13.43 11.62
CA GLY A 61 16.83 -14.30 11.33
C GLY A 61 16.52 -15.79 11.23
N LYS A 62 15.27 -16.23 11.35
CA LYS A 62 14.84 -17.63 11.26
C LYS A 62 13.74 -17.81 10.21
N LEU A 63 13.62 -19.00 9.65
CA LEU A 63 12.48 -19.37 8.83
C LEU A 63 11.20 -19.43 9.71
N LEU A 64 10.03 -19.15 9.14
CA LEU A 64 8.79 -19.06 9.93
C LEU A 64 8.48 -20.37 10.70
N HIS A 65 8.73 -21.52 10.10
CA HIS A 65 8.48 -22.83 10.71
C HIS A 65 9.51 -23.21 11.81
N GLU A 66 10.62 -22.50 11.91
CA GLU A 66 11.62 -22.68 12.98
C GLU A 66 11.25 -21.95 14.27
N HIS A 67 10.23 -21.08 14.23
CA HIS A 67 9.75 -20.40 15.42
C HIS A 67 8.81 -21.34 16.21
N PRO A 68 8.96 -21.40 17.54
CA PRO A 68 8.10 -22.26 18.39
C PRO A 68 6.61 -21.92 18.30
N GLN A 69 6.29 -20.65 18.12
CA GLN A 69 4.92 -20.14 18.01
C GLN A 69 4.82 -19.17 16.81
N PRO A 70 4.67 -19.67 15.56
CA PRO A 70 4.59 -18.82 14.37
C PRO A 70 3.46 -17.80 14.43
N SER A 71 2.35 -18.09 15.09
CA SER A 71 1.21 -17.19 15.30
C SER A 71 1.55 -15.92 16.11
N ARG A 72 2.61 -15.96 16.92
CA ARG A 72 3.14 -14.78 17.62
C ARG A 72 4.17 -14.00 16.80
N VAL A 73 4.68 -14.61 15.75
CA VAL A 73 5.64 -13.97 14.85
C VAL A 73 4.91 -13.19 13.77
N VAL A 74 3.97 -13.85 13.07
CA VAL A 74 3.26 -13.23 11.96
C VAL A 74 1.76 -13.52 11.99
N GLY A 75 0.95 -12.48 11.84
CA GLY A 75 -0.47 -12.54 11.55
C GLY A 75 -0.71 -12.24 10.07
N ILE A 76 -1.62 -12.96 9.45
CA ILE A 76 -1.79 -12.95 8.00
C ILE A 76 -3.25 -12.74 7.62
N LEU A 77 -3.48 -11.89 6.60
CA LEU A 77 -4.72 -11.78 5.85
C LEU A 77 -4.38 -11.85 4.37
N LEU A 78 -4.66 -12.98 3.72
CA LEU A 78 -4.50 -13.16 2.28
C LEU A 78 -5.84 -13.15 1.55
N GLU A 79 -6.91 -13.53 2.23
CA GLU A 79 -8.24 -13.60 1.67
C GLU A 79 -9.31 -13.28 2.73
N ALA A 80 -10.17 -12.31 2.44
CA ALA A 80 -11.20 -11.85 3.37
C ALA A 80 -12.24 -12.91 3.75
N LYS A 81 -12.49 -13.87 2.85
CA LYS A 81 -13.52 -14.90 3.02
C LYS A 81 -12.96 -16.27 3.41
N ALA A 82 -11.74 -16.32 3.96
CA ALA A 82 -11.11 -17.55 4.45
C ALA A 82 -11.74 -18.02 5.78
N PHE A 83 -13.04 -18.30 5.79
CA PHE A 83 -13.77 -18.81 6.96
C PHE A 83 -14.66 -19.99 6.63
N HIS A 84 -14.95 -20.81 7.63
CA HIS A 84 -15.86 -21.94 7.46
C HIS A 84 -17.32 -21.47 7.43
N PRO A 85 -18.13 -21.84 6.42
CA PRO A 85 -19.46 -21.24 6.19
C PRO A 85 -20.49 -21.54 7.29
N THR A 86 -20.32 -22.62 8.04
CA THR A 86 -21.30 -23.05 9.07
C THR A 86 -20.97 -22.54 10.48
N ARG A 87 -19.73 -22.09 10.73
CA ARG A 87 -19.32 -21.58 12.04
C ARG A 87 -19.74 -20.12 12.21
N THR A 88 -20.01 -19.69 13.44
CA THR A 88 -20.13 -18.28 13.77
C THR A 88 -18.76 -17.61 13.73
N ALA A 89 -18.72 -16.27 13.68
CA ALA A 89 -17.45 -15.52 13.70
C ALA A 89 -16.60 -15.86 14.95
N ARG A 90 -17.24 -15.93 16.13
CA ARG A 90 -16.59 -16.32 17.37
C ARG A 90 -16.05 -17.74 17.33
N GLU A 91 -16.85 -18.72 16.88
CA GLU A 91 -16.39 -20.10 16.76
C GLU A 91 -15.25 -20.27 15.77
N HIS A 92 -15.29 -19.53 14.66
CA HIS A 92 -14.18 -19.50 13.70
C HIS A 92 -12.88 -19.04 14.38
N LEU A 93 -12.90 -17.94 15.09
CA LEU A 93 -11.73 -17.43 15.82
C LEU A 93 -11.28 -18.36 16.96
N ARG A 94 -12.22 -19.01 17.66
CA ARG A 94 -11.87 -20.00 18.70
C ARG A 94 -11.12 -21.20 18.14
N VAL A 95 -11.50 -21.67 16.95
CA VAL A 95 -10.78 -22.77 16.27
C VAL A 95 -9.36 -22.34 15.91
N LEU A 96 -9.20 -21.12 15.38
CA LEU A 96 -7.88 -20.59 15.05
C LEU A 96 -7.03 -20.33 16.30
N ALA A 97 -7.64 -19.83 17.37
CA ALA A 97 -6.95 -19.63 18.65
C ALA A 97 -6.43 -20.95 19.22
N ALA A 98 -7.27 -22.00 19.22
CA ALA A 98 -6.89 -23.34 19.68
C ALA A 98 -5.76 -23.94 18.81
N ALA A 99 -5.82 -23.74 17.47
CA ALA A 99 -4.80 -24.23 16.56
C ALA A 99 -3.45 -23.50 16.73
N GLY A 100 -3.48 -22.23 17.16
CA GLY A 100 -2.30 -21.40 17.36
C GLY A 100 -1.80 -21.34 18.81
N ASP A 101 -2.35 -22.17 19.71
CA ASP A 101 -2.06 -22.16 21.15
C ASP A 101 -2.23 -20.76 21.77
N VAL A 102 -3.35 -20.09 21.42
CA VAL A 102 -3.71 -18.76 21.88
C VAL A 102 -4.84 -18.88 22.91
N PRO A 103 -4.77 -18.18 24.07
CA PRO A 103 -5.84 -18.18 25.07
C PRO A 103 -7.19 -17.77 24.47
N LEU A 104 -8.27 -18.51 24.80
CA LEU A 104 -9.61 -18.25 24.23
C LEU A 104 -10.18 -16.86 24.60
N ALA A 105 -9.73 -16.26 25.71
CA ALA A 105 -10.09 -14.89 26.07
C ALA A 105 -9.69 -13.87 24.98
N ARG A 106 -8.59 -14.13 24.26
CA ARG A 106 -8.12 -13.28 23.17
C ARG A 106 -9.12 -13.14 22.03
N VAL A 107 -10.02 -14.11 21.86
CA VAL A 107 -11.06 -14.08 20.82
C VAL A 107 -12.01 -12.89 21.01
N ASP A 108 -12.44 -12.63 22.25
CA ASP A 108 -13.33 -11.50 22.52
C ASP A 108 -12.62 -10.16 22.40
N GLU A 109 -11.35 -10.10 22.80
CA GLU A 109 -10.53 -8.91 22.63
C GLU A 109 -10.35 -8.52 21.13
N VAL A 110 -10.01 -9.49 20.27
CA VAL A 110 -9.83 -9.16 18.84
C VAL A 110 -11.15 -8.85 18.15
N LEU A 111 -12.27 -9.46 18.57
CA LEU A 111 -13.60 -9.10 18.07
C LEU A 111 -13.98 -7.67 18.43
N ASP A 112 -13.63 -7.23 19.64
CA ASP A 112 -13.84 -5.86 20.08
C ASP A 112 -12.95 -4.87 19.31
N MET A 113 -11.65 -5.17 19.16
CA MET A 113 -10.69 -4.36 18.39
C MET A 113 -11.17 -4.07 16.96
N VAL A 114 -11.86 -5.00 16.31
CA VAL A 114 -12.35 -4.84 14.93
C VAL A 114 -13.82 -4.43 14.84
N GLY A 115 -14.49 -4.23 15.99
CA GLY A 115 -15.90 -3.79 16.05
C GLY A 115 -16.91 -4.86 15.62
N LEU A 116 -16.62 -6.14 15.84
CA LEU A 116 -17.51 -7.25 15.48
C LEU A 116 -18.18 -7.94 16.68
N THR A 117 -18.06 -7.41 17.89
CA THR A 117 -18.63 -8.00 19.12
C THR A 117 -20.13 -8.26 19.02
N ALA A 118 -20.90 -7.29 18.50
CA ALA A 118 -22.34 -7.40 18.37
C ALA A 118 -22.82 -8.51 17.42
N VAL A 119 -21.99 -8.87 16.44
CA VAL A 119 -22.28 -9.87 15.41
C VAL A 119 -21.45 -11.16 15.55
N ALA A 120 -20.74 -11.31 16.66
CA ALA A 120 -19.84 -12.44 16.92
C ALA A 120 -20.54 -13.82 16.85
N LYS A 121 -21.84 -13.87 17.17
CA LYS A 121 -22.67 -15.10 17.09
C LYS A 121 -23.26 -15.36 15.71
N ASN A 122 -23.07 -14.44 14.74
CA ASN A 122 -23.58 -14.60 13.38
C ASN A 122 -22.58 -15.38 12.52
N ARG A 123 -23.10 -16.06 11.48
CA ARG A 123 -22.28 -16.78 10.50
C ARG A 123 -21.71 -15.81 9.48
N PRO A 124 -20.37 -15.81 9.23
CA PRO A 124 -19.71 -14.88 8.32
C PRO A 124 -20.18 -14.96 6.87
N GLY A 125 -20.81 -16.05 6.45
CA GLY A 125 -21.39 -16.16 5.10
C GLY A 125 -22.45 -15.09 4.79
N LYS A 126 -22.99 -14.39 5.81
CA LYS A 126 -23.93 -13.27 5.68
C LYS A 126 -23.29 -11.91 5.91
N PHE A 127 -21.98 -11.86 6.14
CA PHE A 127 -21.25 -10.61 6.36
C PHE A 127 -21.09 -9.82 5.07
N SER A 128 -21.11 -8.50 5.18
CA SER A 128 -20.61 -7.62 4.09
C SER A 128 -19.13 -7.94 3.82
N LEU A 129 -18.61 -7.48 2.69
CA LEU A 129 -17.20 -7.65 2.39
C LEU A 129 -16.34 -6.96 3.47
N GLY A 130 -16.71 -5.75 3.92
CA GLY A 130 -16.02 -5.05 4.99
C GLY A 130 -16.04 -5.79 6.33
N MET A 131 -17.18 -6.40 6.71
CA MET A 131 -17.24 -7.24 7.91
C MET A 131 -16.36 -8.48 7.78
N SER A 132 -16.28 -9.07 6.59
CA SER A 132 -15.40 -10.22 6.31
C SER A 132 -13.92 -9.82 6.41
N GLN A 133 -13.54 -8.65 5.89
CA GLN A 133 -12.19 -8.09 6.06
C GLN A 133 -11.84 -7.89 7.54
N ARG A 134 -12.73 -7.26 8.30
CA ARG A 134 -12.54 -7.07 9.74
C ARG A 134 -12.39 -8.41 10.49
N LEU A 135 -13.13 -9.44 10.11
CA LEU A 135 -12.99 -10.79 10.70
C LEU A 135 -11.62 -11.40 10.34
N GLY A 136 -11.17 -11.25 9.10
CA GLY A 136 -9.83 -11.69 8.69
C GLY A 136 -8.70 -10.97 9.43
N ILE A 137 -8.86 -9.66 9.66
CA ILE A 137 -7.92 -8.88 10.50
C ILE A 137 -7.95 -9.39 11.95
N ALA A 138 -9.14 -9.69 12.52
CA ALA A 138 -9.26 -10.28 13.85
C ALA A 138 -8.51 -11.61 13.95
N ALA A 139 -8.64 -12.47 12.94
CA ALA A 139 -7.90 -13.73 12.86
C ALA A 139 -6.38 -13.51 12.83
N ALA A 140 -5.91 -12.54 12.05
CA ALA A 140 -4.49 -12.17 11.98
C ALA A 140 -3.95 -11.64 13.32
N LEU A 141 -4.79 -11.02 14.15
CA LEU A 141 -4.42 -10.44 15.45
C LEU A 141 -4.43 -11.42 16.63
N LEU A 142 -4.97 -12.63 16.46
CA LEU A 142 -5.17 -13.58 17.57
C LEU A 142 -3.90 -13.83 18.40
N GLY A 143 -2.78 -14.12 17.75
CA GLY A 143 -1.50 -14.40 18.41
C GLY A 143 -0.78 -13.17 18.96
N ASP A 144 -1.34 -11.97 18.87
CA ASP A 144 -0.64 -10.70 19.10
C ASP A 144 0.72 -10.63 18.38
N PRO A 145 0.75 -10.89 17.06
CA PRO A 145 1.98 -11.12 16.33
C PRO A 145 2.90 -9.91 16.33
N LYS A 146 4.20 -10.15 16.10
CA LYS A 146 5.19 -9.09 15.91
C LYS A 146 5.05 -8.41 14.56
N TYR A 147 4.56 -9.12 13.54
CA TYR A 147 4.36 -8.63 12.18
C TYR A 147 2.94 -8.92 11.69
N LEU A 148 2.37 -7.98 10.95
CA LEU A 148 1.13 -8.18 10.19
C LEU A 148 1.43 -8.12 8.70
N LEU A 149 1.03 -9.16 7.94
CA LEU A 149 1.09 -9.23 6.49
C LEU A 149 -0.34 -9.26 5.94
N LEU A 150 -0.76 -8.18 5.29
CA LEU A 150 -2.15 -8.00 4.86
C LEU A 150 -2.21 -7.78 3.36
N ASP A 151 -2.92 -8.67 2.66
CA ASP A 151 -3.14 -8.54 1.21
C ASP A 151 -4.45 -7.79 0.94
N GLU A 152 -4.34 -6.58 0.37
CA GLU A 152 -5.46 -5.71 -0.01
C GLU A 152 -6.53 -5.56 1.10
N PRO A 153 -6.17 -5.22 2.36
CA PRO A 153 -7.10 -5.24 3.49
C PRO A 153 -8.18 -4.14 3.43
N ALA A 154 -7.98 -3.10 2.63
CA ALA A 154 -8.94 -2.01 2.44
C ALA A 154 -10.07 -2.36 1.46
N ASN A 155 -9.92 -3.43 0.68
CA ASN A 155 -10.91 -3.81 -0.33
C ASN A 155 -12.28 -4.09 0.29
N GLY A 156 -13.29 -3.34 -0.15
CA GLY A 156 -14.68 -3.50 0.28
C GLY A 156 -15.00 -2.90 1.64
N LEU A 157 -14.09 -2.13 2.22
CA LEU A 157 -14.38 -1.23 3.32
C LEU A 157 -15.02 0.06 2.76
N ASP A 158 -15.92 0.64 3.54
CA ASP A 158 -16.41 2.00 3.33
C ASP A 158 -15.36 3.04 3.77
N PRO A 159 -15.54 4.33 3.47
CA PRO A 159 -14.57 5.36 3.85
C PRO A 159 -14.25 5.40 5.36
N GLU A 160 -15.24 5.15 6.21
CA GLU A 160 -15.03 5.07 7.66
C GLU A 160 -14.18 3.84 8.05
N GLY A 161 -14.44 2.69 7.41
CA GLY A 161 -13.66 1.47 7.59
C GLY A 161 -12.21 1.63 7.12
N ILE A 162 -11.98 2.35 6.04
CA ILE A 162 -10.62 2.66 5.54
C ILE A 162 -9.89 3.57 6.55
N ALA A 163 -10.55 4.61 7.05
CA ALA A 163 -9.97 5.51 8.05
C ALA A 163 -9.62 4.74 9.33
N TRP A 164 -10.56 3.91 9.83
CA TRP A 164 -10.31 3.03 10.98
C TRP A 164 -9.11 2.11 10.74
N LEU A 165 -9.05 1.44 9.59
CA LEU A 165 -7.94 0.53 9.27
C LEU A 165 -6.59 1.25 9.26
N ARG A 166 -6.52 2.43 8.65
CA ARG A 166 -5.32 3.26 8.62
C ARG A 166 -4.83 3.60 10.02
N ASP A 167 -5.74 4.12 10.87
CA ASP A 167 -5.40 4.55 12.22
C ASP A 167 -5.00 3.35 13.09
N PHE A 168 -5.69 2.21 12.94
CA PHE A 168 -5.37 0.95 13.59
C PHE A 168 -3.95 0.47 13.21
N LEU A 169 -3.59 0.44 11.92
CA LEU A 169 -2.29 -0.05 11.47
C LEU A 169 -1.15 0.88 11.88
N LYS A 170 -1.36 2.20 11.86
CA LYS A 170 -0.40 3.16 12.40
C LYS A 170 -0.17 2.98 13.89
N HIS A 171 -1.26 2.83 14.66
CA HIS A 171 -1.17 2.55 16.08
C HIS A 171 -0.46 1.21 16.36
N TYR A 172 -0.75 0.17 15.57
CA TYR A 172 -0.08 -1.12 15.69
C TYR A 172 1.43 -1.01 15.46
N ALA A 173 1.84 -0.29 14.43
CA ALA A 173 3.26 -0.04 14.13
C ALA A 173 3.93 0.80 15.23
N SER A 174 3.28 1.84 15.75
CA SER A 174 3.83 2.70 16.82
C SER A 174 4.16 1.96 18.11
N ARG A 175 3.55 0.78 18.33
CA ARG A 175 3.89 -0.13 19.43
C ARG A 175 5.13 -0.99 19.17
N GLY A 176 5.93 -0.67 18.15
CA GLY A 176 7.14 -1.41 17.79
C GLY A 176 6.89 -2.67 16.95
N LYS A 177 5.66 -2.87 16.47
CA LYS A 177 5.28 -3.97 15.57
C LYS A 177 5.62 -3.62 14.12
N GLY A 178 5.77 -4.61 13.24
CA GLY A 178 5.95 -4.40 11.80
C GLY A 178 4.65 -4.62 11.05
N VAL A 179 4.35 -3.75 10.06
CA VAL A 179 3.16 -3.89 9.21
C VAL A 179 3.59 -3.91 7.75
N PHE A 180 3.10 -4.89 6.99
CA PHE A 180 3.29 -5.01 5.56
C PHE A 180 1.92 -5.14 4.89
N VAL A 181 1.57 -4.14 4.07
CA VAL A 181 0.23 -4.02 3.49
C VAL A 181 0.34 -3.91 1.98
N SER A 182 -0.26 -4.85 1.26
CA SER A 182 -0.40 -4.68 -0.18
C SER A 182 -1.59 -3.76 -0.49
N SER A 183 -1.45 -2.92 -1.51
CA SER A 183 -2.54 -2.13 -2.06
C SER A 183 -2.25 -1.77 -3.52
N HIS A 184 -3.32 -1.50 -4.26
CA HIS A 184 -3.27 -0.83 -5.55
C HIS A 184 -3.74 0.64 -5.46
N LEU A 185 -4.19 1.10 -4.29
CA LEU A 185 -4.68 2.46 -4.03
C LEU A 185 -3.55 3.31 -3.45
N LEU A 186 -2.94 4.13 -4.30
CA LEU A 186 -1.78 4.95 -3.96
C LEU A 186 -2.09 6.06 -2.97
N SER A 187 -3.28 6.68 -3.09
CA SER A 187 -3.76 7.71 -2.17
C SER A 187 -3.87 7.23 -0.72
N GLU A 188 -4.29 5.99 -0.51
CA GLU A 188 -4.32 5.39 0.83
C GLU A 188 -2.91 5.12 1.36
N MET A 189 -2.03 4.60 0.50
CA MET A 189 -0.65 4.31 0.89
C MET A 189 0.15 5.56 1.22
N SER A 190 -0.09 6.68 0.53
CA SER A 190 0.56 7.96 0.83
C SER A 190 0.26 8.47 2.26
N GLN A 191 -0.92 8.12 2.79
CA GLN A 191 -1.35 8.50 4.13
C GLN A 191 -0.98 7.47 5.21
N LEU A 192 -0.77 6.20 4.82
CA LEU A 192 -0.57 5.09 5.73
C LEU A 192 0.90 4.70 5.88
N ALA A 193 1.64 4.58 4.77
CA ALA A 193 2.95 3.95 4.74
C ALA A 193 4.10 4.90 5.12
N ASP A 194 5.08 4.40 5.86
CA ASP A 194 6.37 5.05 6.08
C ASP A 194 7.35 4.70 4.95
N ASN A 195 7.34 3.42 4.53
CA ASN A 195 8.17 2.89 3.46
C ASN A 195 7.28 2.24 2.39
N ILE A 196 7.78 2.18 1.17
CA ILE A 196 7.14 1.50 0.06
C ILE A 196 8.10 0.54 -0.62
N VAL A 197 7.58 -0.61 -0.99
CA VAL A 197 8.17 -1.59 -1.90
C VAL A 197 7.30 -1.63 -3.14
N VAL A 198 7.85 -1.30 -4.30
CA VAL A 198 7.11 -1.26 -5.57
C VAL A 198 7.51 -2.46 -6.41
N ILE A 199 6.53 -3.22 -6.88
CA ILE A 199 6.71 -4.37 -7.76
C ILE A 199 5.98 -4.17 -9.09
N GLY A 200 6.62 -4.58 -10.20
CA GLY A 200 6.01 -4.61 -11.52
C GLY A 200 6.55 -5.77 -12.34
N ARG A 201 5.66 -6.50 -13.02
CA ARG A 201 6.00 -7.71 -13.81
C ARG A 201 6.85 -8.72 -13.02
N GLY A 202 6.55 -8.88 -11.74
CA GLY A 202 7.27 -9.79 -10.85
C GLY A 202 8.63 -9.29 -10.37
N LYS A 203 9.08 -8.09 -10.74
CA LYS A 203 10.38 -7.53 -10.35
C LYS A 203 10.24 -6.39 -9.37
N LEU A 204 11.21 -6.26 -8.48
CA LEU A 204 11.34 -5.10 -7.61
C LEU A 204 11.70 -3.87 -8.46
N ILE A 205 10.92 -2.80 -8.33
CA ILE A 205 11.16 -1.53 -9.00
C ILE A 205 11.77 -0.53 -8.04
N ALA A 206 11.25 -0.46 -6.80
CA ALA A 206 11.76 0.45 -5.77
C ALA A 206 11.55 -0.13 -4.37
N ASP A 207 12.46 0.18 -3.45
CA ASP A 207 12.37 -0.03 -1.99
C ASP A 207 12.91 1.24 -1.33
N THR A 208 12.00 2.11 -0.86
CA THR A 208 12.36 3.45 -0.39
C THR A 208 11.35 3.97 0.65
N SER A 209 11.69 5.05 1.37
CA SER A 209 10.69 5.74 2.19
C SER A 209 9.76 6.60 1.33
N VAL A 210 8.51 6.76 1.79
CA VAL A 210 7.55 7.68 1.14
C VAL A 210 8.11 9.09 1.11
N GLU A 211 8.74 9.54 2.20
CA GLU A 211 9.38 10.85 2.30
C GLU A 211 10.48 11.03 1.24
N ALA A 212 11.39 10.07 1.07
CA ALA A 212 12.45 10.12 0.07
C ALA A 212 11.89 10.17 -1.35
N LEU A 213 10.81 9.42 -1.63
CA LEU A 213 10.17 9.43 -2.93
C LEU A 213 9.48 10.76 -3.24
N LEU A 214 8.86 11.39 -2.24
CA LEU A 214 8.16 12.68 -2.39
C LEU A 214 9.10 13.88 -2.33
N SER A 215 10.28 13.75 -1.71
CA SER A 215 11.27 14.82 -1.59
C SER A 215 12.14 15.03 -2.84
N ASP A 216 11.98 14.21 -3.85
CA ASP A 216 12.68 14.39 -5.12
C ASP A 216 12.34 15.76 -5.71
N LYS A 217 13.36 16.64 -5.80
CA LYS A 217 13.22 18.09 -6.08
C LYS A 217 12.47 18.39 -7.39
N GLY A 218 12.38 17.45 -8.31
CA GLY A 218 11.61 17.60 -9.56
C GLY A 218 10.10 17.45 -9.39
N ARG A 219 9.62 16.92 -8.27
CA ARG A 219 8.21 16.54 -8.05
C ARG A 219 7.42 17.50 -7.16
N SER A 220 8.08 18.34 -6.38
CA SER A 220 7.43 19.38 -5.58
C SER A 220 7.56 20.73 -6.28
N GLY A 221 6.56 21.60 -6.18
CA GLY A 221 6.61 22.89 -6.82
C GLY A 221 5.35 23.72 -6.56
N THR A 222 4.96 24.49 -7.54
CA THR A 222 3.76 25.33 -7.51
C THR A 222 2.88 25.05 -8.72
N PHE A 223 1.62 24.73 -8.47
CA PHE A 223 0.60 24.76 -9.51
C PHE A 223 0.07 26.18 -9.67
N VAL A 224 0.00 26.62 -10.92
CA VAL A 224 -0.58 27.92 -11.26
C VAL A 224 -1.54 27.79 -12.44
N ARG A 225 -2.75 28.35 -12.27
CA ARG A 225 -3.73 28.45 -13.35
C ARG A 225 -3.90 29.91 -13.75
N THR A 226 -3.87 30.14 -15.05
CA THR A 226 -3.99 31.47 -15.63
C THR A 226 -4.68 31.39 -16.98
N SER A 227 -5.40 32.45 -17.37
CA SER A 227 -5.96 32.59 -18.71
C SER A 227 -4.88 32.82 -19.79
N LYS A 228 -3.63 33.16 -19.41
CA LYS A 228 -2.53 33.44 -20.31
C LYS A 228 -1.42 32.39 -20.23
N ILE A 229 -1.78 31.09 -20.29
CA ILE A 229 -0.87 29.95 -20.08
C ILE A 229 0.41 30.06 -20.92
N SER A 230 0.29 30.24 -22.25
CA SER A 230 1.44 30.28 -23.15
C SER A 230 2.38 31.45 -22.90
N ALA A 231 1.84 32.62 -22.54
CA ALA A 231 2.62 33.79 -22.20
C ALA A 231 3.38 33.58 -20.89
N PHE A 232 2.69 33.08 -19.86
CA PHE A 232 3.30 32.86 -18.56
C PHE A 232 4.34 31.75 -18.58
N LYS A 233 4.13 30.71 -19.36
CA LYS A 233 5.10 29.63 -19.58
C LYS A 233 6.42 30.16 -20.14
N LYS A 234 6.37 31.15 -21.06
CA LYS A 234 7.58 31.79 -21.59
C LYS A 234 8.32 32.58 -20.51
N VAL A 235 7.60 33.37 -19.69
CA VAL A 235 8.17 34.13 -18.58
C VAL A 235 8.89 33.22 -17.60
N LEU A 236 8.22 32.12 -17.18
CA LEU A 236 8.78 31.15 -16.24
C LEU A 236 10.04 30.46 -16.78
N LYS A 237 10.02 30.07 -18.08
CA LYS A 237 11.21 29.49 -18.74
C LYS A 237 12.36 30.46 -18.86
N GLN A 238 12.09 31.76 -19.18
CA GLN A 238 13.11 32.81 -19.23
C GLN A 238 13.72 33.07 -17.85
N ALA A 239 12.94 32.90 -16.78
CA ALA A 239 13.42 32.97 -15.40
C ALA A 239 14.20 31.71 -14.94
N GLY A 240 14.38 30.72 -15.84
CA GLY A 240 15.18 29.51 -15.56
C GLY A 240 14.41 28.38 -14.86
N TYR A 241 13.08 28.44 -14.80
CA TYR A 241 12.29 27.41 -14.14
C TYR A 241 11.86 26.29 -15.11
N GLU A 242 11.85 25.06 -14.59
CA GLU A 242 11.22 23.93 -15.28
C GLU A 242 9.70 24.00 -15.14
N VAL A 243 8.99 23.93 -16.26
CA VAL A 243 7.53 24.12 -16.31
C VAL A 243 6.87 23.01 -17.12
N THR A 244 5.93 22.32 -16.49
CA THR A 244 5.09 21.27 -17.12
C THR A 244 3.64 21.74 -17.18
N GLU A 245 2.93 21.46 -18.27
CA GLU A 245 1.49 21.69 -18.36
C GLU A 245 0.72 20.50 -17.77
N SER A 246 -0.23 20.79 -16.88
CA SER A 246 -1.07 19.78 -16.24
C SER A 246 -2.42 20.39 -15.86
N ASN A 247 -3.49 19.62 -16.03
CA ASN A 247 -4.84 19.99 -15.57
C ASN A 247 -5.33 21.41 -15.92
N GLY A 248 -4.96 21.90 -17.11
CA GLY A 248 -5.33 23.25 -17.55
C GLY A 248 -4.57 24.39 -16.85
N GLY A 249 -3.43 24.10 -16.25
CA GLY A 249 -2.50 25.02 -15.61
C GLY A 249 -1.04 24.67 -15.89
N LEU A 250 -0.14 25.27 -15.14
CA LEU A 250 1.30 25.04 -15.18
C LEU A 250 1.78 24.56 -13.82
N ILE A 251 2.63 23.53 -13.80
CA ILE A 251 3.40 23.12 -12.62
C ILE A 251 4.81 23.64 -12.79
N VAL A 252 5.29 24.40 -11.81
CA VAL A 252 6.65 24.97 -11.76
C VAL A 252 7.44 24.21 -10.70
N ALA A 253 8.42 23.42 -11.13
CA ALA A 253 9.15 22.52 -10.25
C ALA A 253 10.08 23.27 -9.27
N GLY A 254 10.13 22.83 -8.02
CA GLY A 254 11.08 23.30 -7.00
C GLY A 254 10.86 24.72 -6.48
N VAL A 255 9.74 25.38 -6.81
CA VAL A 255 9.50 26.80 -6.50
C VAL A 255 8.28 26.94 -5.60
N LYS A 256 8.36 27.84 -4.62
CA LYS A 256 7.25 28.17 -3.72
C LYS A 256 6.22 29.09 -4.37
N PRO A 257 4.93 29.00 -3.97
CA PRO A 257 3.85 29.84 -4.53
C PRO A 257 4.12 31.33 -4.47
N GLU A 258 4.74 31.81 -3.39
CA GLU A 258 5.02 33.23 -3.21
C GLU A 258 5.93 33.79 -4.30
N VAL A 259 6.91 33.01 -4.75
CA VAL A 259 7.84 33.39 -5.83
C VAL A 259 7.11 33.47 -7.17
N ILE A 260 6.28 32.45 -7.45
CA ILE A 260 5.49 32.40 -8.70
C ILE A 260 4.45 33.52 -8.73
N GLY A 261 3.80 33.79 -7.58
CA GLY A 261 2.84 34.91 -7.46
C GLY A 261 3.49 36.27 -7.75
N LYS A 262 4.70 36.52 -7.25
CA LYS A 262 5.46 37.73 -7.53
C LYS A 262 5.81 37.88 -9.02
N LEU A 263 6.30 36.78 -9.63
CA LEU A 263 6.61 36.77 -11.08
C LEU A 263 5.37 37.00 -11.93
N ALA A 264 4.22 36.43 -11.56
CA ALA A 264 2.97 36.67 -12.26
C ALA A 264 2.52 38.11 -12.18
N TYR A 265 2.65 38.75 -11.00
CA TYR A 265 2.35 40.16 -10.79
C TYR A 265 3.24 41.06 -11.64
N GLU A 266 4.56 40.85 -11.60
CA GLU A 266 5.55 41.61 -12.39
C GLU A 266 5.32 41.45 -13.90
N ALA A 267 4.87 40.29 -14.36
CA ALA A 267 4.58 40.02 -15.76
C ALA A 267 3.18 40.47 -16.21
N GLY A 268 2.36 41.03 -15.34
CA GLY A 268 0.96 41.41 -15.63
C GLY A 268 0.08 40.23 -16.06
N VAL A 269 0.32 39.06 -15.47
CA VAL A 269 -0.43 37.82 -15.77
C VAL A 269 -1.45 37.55 -14.66
N PRO A 270 -2.75 37.57 -14.97
CA PRO A 270 -3.78 37.27 -14.00
C PRO A 270 -3.71 35.77 -13.61
N VAL A 271 -3.70 35.49 -12.31
CA VAL A 271 -3.69 34.13 -11.74
C VAL A 271 -5.05 33.85 -11.13
N SER A 272 -5.67 32.74 -11.55
CA SER A 272 -6.95 32.25 -10.99
C SER A 272 -6.79 31.20 -9.91
N GLU A 273 -5.62 30.54 -9.88
CA GLU A 273 -5.28 29.56 -8.85
C GLU A 273 -3.76 29.53 -8.66
N LEU A 274 -3.32 29.52 -7.41
CA LEU A 274 -1.92 29.39 -7.04
C LEU A 274 -1.84 28.54 -5.77
N SER A 275 -1.35 27.33 -5.91
CA SER A 275 -1.30 26.39 -4.80
C SER A 275 0.03 25.64 -4.75
N PRO A 276 0.51 25.22 -3.56
CA PRO A 276 1.60 24.29 -3.49
C PRO A 276 1.26 23.01 -4.25
N HIS A 277 2.14 22.61 -5.16
CA HIS A 277 2.05 21.31 -5.82
C HIS A 277 2.99 20.36 -5.09
N GLY A 278 2.41 19.46 -4.30
CA GLY A 278 3.17 18.37 -3.68
C GLY A 278 3.37 17.25 -4.68
N ALA A 279 4.55 16.63 -4.67
CA ALA A 279 4.72 15.36 -5.37
C ALA A 279 3.67 14.36 -4.89
N SER A 280 2.84 13.86 -5.77
CA SER A 280 1.90 12.82 -5.41
C SER A 280 2.58 11.45 -5.51
N LEU A 281 2.19 10.53 -4.61
CA LEU A 281 2.67 9.15 -4.69
C LEU A 281 2.23 8.52 -6.02
N GLU A 282 1.09 8.95 -6.57
CA GLU A 282 0.56 8.54 -7.86
C GLU A 282 1.49 8.91 -9.01
N GLU A 283 1.96 10.16 -9.08
CA GLU A 283 2.89 10.61 -10.13
C GLU A 283 4.21 9.87 -10.03
N ALA A 284 4.77 9.78 -8.82
CA ALA A 284 6.00 9.04 -8.58
C ALA A 284 5.89 7.55 -8.97
N PHE A 285 4.77 6.92 -8.65
CA PHE A 285 4.51 5.53 -9.01
C PHE A 285 4.35 5.34 -10.51
N LEU A 286 3.61 6.23 -11.20
CA LEU A 286 3.42 6.16 -12.64
C LEU A 286 4.75 6.27 -13.39
N GLU A 287 5.63 7.18 -12.98
CA GLU A 287 6.97 7.30 -13.56
C GLU A 287 7.82 6.04 -13.33
N LEU A 288 7.85 5.50 -12.11
CA LEU A 288 8.58 4.28 -11.78
C LEU A 288 8.06 3.07 -12.56
N THR A 289 6.75 3.02 -12.85
CA THR A 289 6.12 1.88 -13.52
C THR A 289 5.90 2.08 -15.02
N ALA A 290 6.16 3.27 -15.58
CA ALA A 290 5.95 3.57 -17.01
C ALA A 290 6.65 2.59 -17.96
N THR A 291 7.85 2.10 -17.57
CA THR A 291 8.61 1.08 -18.32
C THR A 291 8.15 -0.34 -18.04
N SER A 292 7.31 -0.54 -17.01
CA SER A 292 6.88 -1.86 -16.51
C SER A 292 5.41 -2.18 -16.81
N GLY A 293 4.65 -1.28 -17.45
CA GLY A 293 3.21 -1.41 -17.70
C GLY A 293 2.87 -2.61 -18.60
N GLU A 294 1.98 -3.51 -18.16
CA GLU A 294 1.45 -4.63 -18.95
C GLU A 294 0.30 -4.22 -19.88
N TYR A 295 -0.36 -3.10 -19.61
CA TYR A 295 -1.57 -2.65 -20.32
C TYR A 295 -1.47 -1.18 -20.75
N HIS A 296 -0.88 -0.94 -21.91
CA HIS A 296 -1.25 0.24 -22.67
C HIS A 296 -2.59 -0.07 -23.35
N GLY A 297 -3.69 0.42 -22.81
CA GLY A 297 -4.94 0.48 -23.54
C GLY A 297 -4.68 1.22 -24.86
N LYS A 298 -4.80 0.53 -26.01
CA LYS A 298 -4.82 1.22 -27.29
C LYS A 298 -6.03 2.14 -27.26
N THR A 299 -5.81 3.42 -27.08
CA THR A 299 -6.80 4.44 -27.41
C THR A 299 -7.09 4.28 -28.90
N GLY A 300 -8.25 3.69 -29.21
CA GLY A 300 -8.70 3.48 -30.56
C GLY A 300 -8.90 4.82 -31.26
N GLY A 301 -7.92 5.22 -32.03
CA GLY A 301 -8.11 6.25 -33.03
C GLY A 301 -9.08 5.69 -34.09
N LYS A 302 -10.35 6.14 -34.05
CA LYS A 302 -11.23 6.07 -35.20
C LYS A 302 -10.58 6.87 -36.31
N LYS A 303 -10.07 6.17 -37.34
CA LYS A 303 -9.93 6.79 -38.66
C LYS A 303 -11.30 6.70 -39.32
N SER A 304 -11.89 7.85 -39.57
CA SER A 304 -12.96 8.06 -40.55
C SER A 304 -12.47 7.78 -41.97
#